data_4b107b3b53005de4dbe3d7079307eb22
#
_entry.id   4b107b3b53005de4dbe3d7079307eb22
#
_cell.length_a   1.000
_cell.length_b   1.000
_cell.length_c   1.000
_cell.angle_alpha   90.00
_cell.angle_beta   90.00
_cell.angle_gamma   90.00
#
_symmetry.space_group_name_H-M   'P 1'
#
loop_
_entity.id
_entity.type
_entity.pdbx_description
1 polymer ?
#
loop_
_entity_poly.entity_id
_entity_poly.type
_entity_poly.pdbx_seq_one_letter_code
_entity_poly.pdbx_strand_id
1 'polypeptide(L)'
;MGQMDDAIKKTVQEHSAFKKTNLKEIGAKSKQIGGNHYKDCKIQPVDYIVKNDLTFLEGNVVKYITRHRRKGQGAKDIEKVIHYCELILEMDYGRE
;
A
#
# COMPACT_ATOMS: atom_id res chain seq x y z
N MET A 1 -2.42 13.98 18.35
CA MET A 1 -1.98 14.22 18.05
C MET A 1 -1.69 14.80 17.88
N GLY A 2 -1.34 14.49 17.81
CA GLY A 2 -0.87 14.82 17.50
C GLY A 2 -0.40 14.86 17.79
N GLN A 3 -0.20 14.39 17.93
CA GLN A 3 0.47 14.39 17.97
C GLN A 3 0.85 13.81 18.12
N MET A 4 0.75 13.06 18.22
CA MET A 4 1.32 12.49 18.13
C MET A 4 1.82 12.63 18.04
N ASP A 5 1.91 12.66 18.24
CA ASP A 5 2.56 12.79 17.78
C ASP A 5 3.41 13.35 17.58
N ASP A 6 3.29 13.81 18.09
CA ASP A 6 4.32 14.30 17.78
C ASP A 6 5.39 13.51 18.20
N ALA A 7 5.44 13.00 19.23
CA ALA A 7 6.43 12.19 19.58
C ALA A 7 6.35 11.11 18.68
N ILE A 8 5.34 10.58 18.48
CA ILE A 8 5.22 9.60 17.60
C ILE A 8 5.67 9.96 16.33
N LYS A 9 5.38 11.00 15.85
CA LYS A 9 5.81 11.29 14.66
C LYS A 9 7.18 11.39 14.64
N LYS A 10 7.77 11.88 15.56
CA LYS A 10 9.06 11.93 15.56
C LYS A 10 9.63 10.63 15.60
N THR A 11 9.18 9.80 16.29
CA THR A 11 9.75 8.55 16.39
C THR A 11 9.69 7.94 15.11
N VAL A 12 8.65 7.94 14.51
CA VAL A 12 8.55 7.33 13.30
C VAL A 12 9.41 7.96 12.37
N GLN A 13 9.56 9.16 12.32
CA GLN A 13 10.38 9.72 11.45
C GLN A 13 11.67 9.43 11.77
N GLU A 14 12.05 9.42 12.90
CA GLU A 14 13.29 9.15 13.17
C GLU A 14 13.68 7.85 12.88
N HIS A 15 13.00 6.89 13.20
CA HIS A 15 13.54 5.69 12.97
C HIS A 15 13.45 5.43 11.62
N SER A 16 12.78 6.13 11.01
CA SER A 16 12.71 5.81 9.71
C SER A 16 13.78 6.55 9.20
N ALA A 17 14.28 7.41 9.90
CA ALA A 17 15.26 8.12 9.36
C ALA A 17 16.39 7.40 9.27
N PHE A 18 16.54 6.51 9.94
CA PHE A 18 17.69 5.87 9.91
C PHE A 18 17.98 5.56 8.67
N LYS A 19 17.56 5.81 8.12
CA LYS A 19 17.79 5.69 7.17
C LYS A 19 17.85 6.42 6.29
N LYS A 20 17.77 6.94 6.18
CA LYS A 20 17.72 7.68 5.34
C LYS A 20 18.68 7.74 4.52
N THR A 21 19.37 7.28 4.46
CA THR A 21 20.41 7.36 3.82
C THR A 21 20.37 7.19 2.42
N ASN A 22 21.09 6.45 1.88
CA ASN A 22 21.12 6.28 0.55
C ASN A 22 19.91 5.81 0.04
N LEU A 23 19.18 5.23 0.77
CA LEU A 23 18.03 4.76 0.34
C LEU A 23 17.26 5.88 -0.19
N LYS A 24 17.45 7.02 0.25
CA LYS A 24 16.78 8.05 -0.23
C LYS A 24 17.05 8.31 -1.59
N GLU A 25 18.16 8.19 -2.05
CA GLU A 25 18.44 8.49 -3.36
C GLU A 25 17.80 7.55 -4.27
N ILE A 26 17.81 6.31 -4.00
CA ILE A 26 17.24 5.37 -4.84
C ILE A 26 15.89 5.14 -4.37
N GLY A 27 15.64 5.10 -3.13
CA GLY A 27 14.38 4.84 -2.55
C GLY A 27 13.82 3.50 -2.84
N ALA A 28 13.35 2.83 -1.88
CA ALA A 28 12.76 1.53 -2.08
C ALA A 28 11.48 1.63 -2.88
N LYS A 29 10.77 2.73 -2.79
CA LYS A 29 9.56 2.89 -3.53
C LYS A 29 9.78 3.07 -5.00
N SER A 30 10.93 3.45 -5.41
CA SER A 30 11.21 3.60 -6.82
C SER A 30 11.65 2.33 -7.41
N LYS A 31 11.86 1.25 -6.61
CA LYS A 31 12.29 0.03 -7.12
C LYS A 31 11.15 -0.89 -7.17
N GLN A 32 10.81 -1.48 -8.25
CA GLN A 32 9.76 -2.45 -8.33
C GLN A 32 10.31 -3.70 -8.93
N ILE A 33 10.26 -4.78 -8.19
CA ILE A 33 10.76 -6.03 -8.66
C ILE A 33 9.66 -6.70 -9.41
N GLY A 34 9.88 -7.06 -10.59
CA GLY A 34 8.88 -7.70 -11.40
C GLY A 34 8.04 -6.77 -12.23
N GLY A 35 8.28 -5.49 -12.20
CA GLY A 35 7.53 -4.61 -13.06
C GLY A 35 7.49 -3.20 -12.59
N ASN A 36 6.76 -2.36 -13.29
CA ASN A 36 6.70 -0.97 -12.98
C ASN A 36 5.29 -0.52 -12.76
N HIS A 37 4.44 -1.39 -12.20
CA HIS A 37 3.03 -1.12 -12.14
C HIS A 37 2.66 0.10 -11.35
N TYR A 38 3.48 0.52 -10.41
CA TYR A 38 3.12 1.62 -9.54
C TYR A 38 4.03 2.84 -9.64
N LYS A 39 5.05 2.78 -10.49
CA LYS A 39 6.00 3.84 -10.52
C LYS A 39 5.41 5.17 -10.89
N ASP A 40 4.42 5.20 -11.75
CA ASP A 40 3.85 6.44 -12.18
C ASP A 40 2.71 6.94 -11.30
N CYS A 41 2.40 6.26 -10.21
CA CYS A 41 1.33 6.71 -9.37
C CYS A 41 1.74 7.95 -8.63
N LYS A 42 0.85 8.92 -8.51
CA LYS A 42 1.16 10.11 -7.77
C LYS A 42 1.32 9.75 -6.32
N ILE A 43 0.51 8.81 -5.83
CA ILE A 43 0.68 8.30 -4.49
C ILE A 43 0.74 6.81 -4.69
N GLN A 44 1.83 6.19 -4.33
CA GLN A 44 1.94 4.77 -4.54
C GLN A 44 1.10 4.02 -3.53
N PRO A 45 0.54 2.87 -3.90
CA PRO A 45 -0.28 2.10 -2.99
C PRO A 45 0.38 1.82 -1.65
N VAL A 46 1.68 1.55 -1.65
CA VAL A 46 2.38 1.24 -0.43
C VAL A 46 2.29 2.41 0.56
N ASP A 47 2.38 3.64 0.06
CA ASP A 47 2.32 4.79 0.94
C ASP A 47 0.92 4.89 1.52
N TYR A 48 -0.09 4.75 0.68
CA TYR A 48 -1.46 4.89 1.13
C TYR A 48 -1.81 3.80 2.13
N ILE A 49 -1.45 2.58 1.84
CA ILE A 49 -1.75 1.44 2.68
C ILE A 49 -1.11 1.57 4.05
N VAL A 50 0.17 1.87 4.05
CA VAL A 50 0.91 1.94 5.30
C VAL A 50 0.50 3.14 6.13
N LYS A 51 0.38 4.30 5.51
CA LYS A 51 0.06 5.49 6.26
C LYS A 51 -1.35 5.50 6.79
N ASN A 52 -2.25 4.76 6.19
CA ASN A 52 -3.61 4.68 6.66
C ASN A 52 -3.88 3.42 7.48
N ASP A 53 -2.84 2.66 7.77
CA ASP A 53 -2.94 1.46 8.59
C ASP A 53 -3.98 0.48 8.06
N LEU A 54 -3.99 0.27 6.77
CA LEU A 54 -4.93 -0.66 6.19
C LEU A 54 -4.53 -2.09 6.48
N THR A 55 -5.49 -2.96 6.57
CA THR A 55 -5.21 -4.36 6.83
C THR A 55 -4.68 -5.00 5.56
N PHE A 56 -4.25 -6.23 5.68
CA PHE A 56 -3.73 -6.98 4.55
C PHE A 56 -4.79 -7.05 3.44
N LEU A 57 -6.04 -7.37 3.80
CA LEU A 57 -7.07 -7.51 2.81
C LEU A 57 -7.39 -6.16 2.15
N GLU A 58 -7.49 -5.12 2.94
CA GLU A 58 -7.76 -3.80 2.42
C GLU A 58 -6.63 -3.34 1.51
N GLY A 59 -5.41 -3.63 1.92
CA GLY A 59 -4.25 -3.25 1.14
C GLY A 59 -4.23 -3.94 -0.22
N ASN A 60 -4.66 -5.20 -0.26
CA ASN A 60 -4.70 -5.88 -1.53
C ASN A 60 -5.79 -5.33 -2.44
N VAL A 61 -6.90 -4.85 -1.88
CA VAL A 61 -7.92 -4.21 -2.67
C VAL A 61 -7.32 -2.95 -3.33
N VAL A 62 -6.63 -2.13 -2.56
CA VAL A 62 -6.04 -0.90 -3.06
C VAL A 62 -4.99 -1.23 -4.12
N LYS A 63 -4.18 -2.23 -3.87
CA LYS A 63 -3.12 -2.58 -4.75
C LYS A 63 -3.64 -3.02 -6.11
N TYR A 64 -4.59 -3.94 -6.13
CA TYR A 64 -5.05 -4.46 -7.39
C TYR A 64 -5.98 -3.50 -8.14
N ILE A 65 -6.76 -2.69 -7.43
CA ILE A 65 -7.60 -1.73 -8.10
C ILE A 65 -6.73 -0.64 -8.75
N THR A 66 -5.58 -0.36 -8.17
CA THR A 66 -4.69 0.65 -8.73
C THR A 66 -3.99 0.11 -9.96
N ARG A 67 -3.72 -1.20 -9.96
CA ARG A 67 -2.88 -1.76 -11.00
C ARG A 67 -3.62 -2.24 -12.24
N HIS A 68 -4.88 -2.52 -12.13
CA HIS A 68 -5.58 -3.26 -13.18
C HIS A 68 -5.50 -2.64 -14.57
N ARG A 69 -5.44 -1.32 -14.65
CA ARG A 69 -5.34 -0.70 -15.96
C ARG A 69 -3.92 -0.61 -16.46
N ARG A 70 -2.96 -0.98 -15.66
CA ARG A 70 -1.56 -0.83 -16.01
C ARG A 70 -0.89 -2.10 -16.43
N LYS A 71 -1.63 -3.20 -16.50
CA LYS A 71 -1.03 -4.41 -16.96
C LYS A 71 -1.97 -5.11 -17.88
N GLY A 72 -1.51 -6.09 -18.56
CA GLY A 72 -2.28 -6.74 -19.58
C GLY A 72 -3.37 -7.65 -19.12
N GLN A 73 -3.41 -8.03 -17.87
CA GLN A 73 -4.44 -8.90 -17.37
C GLN A 73 -5.31 -8.20 -16.36
N GLY A 74 -5.81 -7.04 -16.72
CA GLY A 74 -6.58 -6.22 -15.80
C GLY A 74 -7.80 -6.89 -15.23
N ALA A 75 -8.48 -7.72 -16.03
CA ALA A 75 -9.67 -8.38 -15.55
C ALA A 75 -9.35 -9.29 -14.38
N LYS A 76 -8.18 -9.93 -14.40
CA LYS A 76 -7.82 -10.80 -13.32
C LYS A 76 -7.55 -9.99 -12.07
N ASP A 77 -7.03 -8.80 -12.19
CA ASP A 77 -6.79 -7.94 -11.04
C ASP A 77 -8.14 -7.53 -10.43
N ILE A 78 -9.14 -7.27 -11.26
CA ILE A 78 -10.45 -6.90 -10.75
C ILE A 78 -11.08 -8.11 -10.06
N GLU A 79 -10.87 -9.29 -10.57
CA GLU A 79 -11.38 -10.49 -9.92
C GLU A 79 -10.75 -10.66 -8.55
N LYS A 80 -9.48 -10.29 -8.43
CA LYS A 80 -8.81 -10.37 -7.14
C LYS A 80 -9.41 -9.35 -6.18
N VAL A 81 -9.74 -8.15 -6.67
CA VAL A 81 -10.34 -7.13 -5.83
C VAL A 81 -11.67 -7.66 -5.29
N ILE A 82 -12.47 -8.29 -6.14
CA ILE A 82 -13.76 -8.80 -5.71
C ILE A 82 -13.55 -9.89 -4.66
N HIS A 83 -12.60 -10.75 -4.88
CA HIS A 83 -12.32 -11.83 -3.94
C HIS A 83 -11.89 -11.28 -2.58
N TYR A 84 -10.99 -10.28 -2.57
CA TYR A 84 -10.56 -9.70 -1.31
C TYR A 84 -11.71 -8.97 -0.62
N CYS A 85 -12.61 -8.37 -1.39
CA CYS A 85 -13.78 -7.74 -0.79
C CYS A 85 -14.69 -8.78 -0.15
N GLU A 86 -14.81 -9.95 -0.77
CA GLU A 86 -15.60 -11.01 -0.20
C GLU A 86 -14.98 -11.51 1.09
N LEU A 87 -13.67 -11.59 1.12
CA LEU A 87 -12.99 -12.01 2.33
C LEU A 87 -13.19 -11.00 3.46
N ILE A 88 -13.21 -9.72 3.12
CA ILE A 88 -13.45 -8.70 4.13
C ILE A 88 -14.86 -8.86 4.69
N LEU A 89 -15.85 -9.09 3.82
CA LEU A 89 -17.21 -9.25 4.30
C LEU A 89 -17.31 -10.47 5.22
N GLU A 90 -16.63 -11.51 4.86
CA GLU A 90 -16.67 -12.70 5.66
C GLU A 90 -15.92 -12.57 6.97
N MET A 91 -14.71 -12.10 6.92
CA MET A 91 -13.85 -12.08 8.11
C MET A 91 -14.12 -10.92 9.04
N ASP A 92 -14.40 -9.76 8.48
CA ASP A 92 -14.60 -8.58 9.31
C ASP A 92 -16.06 -8.35 9.69
N TYR A 93 -16.99 -8.81 8.88
CA TYR A 93 -18.39 -8.54 9.12
C TYR A 93 -19.21 -9.81 9.33
N GLY A 94 -18.59 -10.95 9.29
CA GLY A 94 -19.27 -12.20 9.56
C GLY A 94 -20.28 -12.64 8.53
N ARG A 95 -20.14 -12.16 7.28
CA ARG A 95 -21.09 -12.52 6.26
C ARG A 95 -20.57 -13.71 5.49
N GLU A 96 -21.46 -14.52 5.00
CA GLU A 96 -21.06 -15.61 4.19
C GLU A 96 -21.53 -15.43 2.80
#